data_376547a200fa900cf0bbad50b2193579
#
_entry.id   376547a200fa900cf0bbad50b2193579
#
_cell.length_a   1.000
_cell.length_b   1.000
_cell.length_c   1.000
_cell.angle_alpha   90.00
_cell.angle_beta   90.00
_cell.angle_gamma   90.00
#
_symmetry.space_group_name_H-M   'P 1'
#
loop_
_entity.id
_entity.type
_entity.pdbx_description
1 polymer ?
#
loop_
_entity_poly.entity_id
_entity_poly.type
_entity_poly.pdbx_seq_one_letter_code
_entity_poly.pdbx_strand_id
1 'polypeptide(L)'
;MSVTARAPGRVNLIGEHTDYNDGFVLPCAIDRFTVVEAAPRGDRTVHVESLGESDDFSVDAIERTGTWRDYVRGVVRLLDLPAGASLRIESTVPRGAGLSSSASLEVAVGRALSTVDGERLALLAQRAENEFVGVQSGIMDQFAVTLARAGHALLLDCRDLAYRHIPIPDGVAIVVCDSHVERQLAASAYTSCAPSARRRPERSVSTRCATRRPNRSPTCHARGTSSARTNGSCAARRRSRRATARPSAR
;
A
#
# COMPACT_ATOMS: atom_id res chain seq x y z
N MET A 1 -11.98 -22.49 16.64
CA MET A 1 -12.31 -21.15 17.18
C MET A 1 -12.44 -20.20 16.02
N SER A 2 -13.43 -19.32 16.02
CA SER A 2 -13.57 -18.26 15.00
C SER A 2 -12.64 -17.09 15.33
N VAL A 3 -12.19 -16.38 14.29
CA VAL A 3 -11.36 -15.17 14.39
C VAL A 3 -12.14 -14.03 13.74
N THR A 4 -12.20 -12.87 14.40
CA THR A 4 -12.75 -11.66 13.81
C THR A 4 -11.62 -10.67 13.57
N ALA A 5 -11.48 -10.22 12.34
CA ALA A 5 -10.51 -9.20 11.94
C ALA A 5 -11.22 -8.02 11.26
N ARG A 6 -10.59 -6.84 11.33
CA ARG A 6 -11.09 -5.64 10.65
C ARG A 6 -9.97 -4.84 10.03
N ALA A 7 -10.30 -4.12 8.97
CA ALA A 7 -9.42 -3.18 8.32
C ALA A 7 -10.20 -1.91 7.93
N PRO A 8 -9.64 -0.71 8.11
CA PRO A 8 -10.31 0.53 7.76
C PRO A 8 -10.28 0.78 6.25
N GLY A 9 -11.14 1.69 5.78
CA GLY A 9 -10.88 2.40 4.54
C GLY A 9 -9.86 3.52 4.74
N ARG A 10 -9.47 4.20 3.65
CA ARG A 10 -8.55 5.33 3.71
C ARG A 10 -8.99 6.48 2.81
N VAL A 11 -8.56 7.69 3.15
CA VAL A 11 -8.53 8.85 2.25
C VAL A 11 -7.10 9.32 2.09
N ASN A 12 -6.72 9.78 0.89
CA ASN A 12 -5.42 10.40 0.69
C ASN A 12 -5.55 11.93 0.81
N LEU A 13 -4.67 12.55 1.60
CA LEU A 13 -4.69 14.00 1.81
C LEU A 13 -3.90 14.73 0.73
N ILE A 14 -2.78 14.15 0.29
CA ILE A 14 -1.92 14.68 -0.78
C ILE A 14 -1.01 13.57 -1.34
N GLY A 15 -0.62 13.70 -2.60
CA GLY A 15 0.24 12.74 -3.29
C GLY A 15 -0.55 11.80 -4.19
N GLU A 16 -1.54 12.33 -4.92
CA GLU A 16 -2.29 11.56 -5.89
C GLU A 16 -1.39 11.11 -7.05
N HIS A 17 -1.53 9.85 -7.46
CA HIS A 17 -0.77 9.24 -8.56
C HIS A 17 0.76 9.20 -8.37
N THR A 18 1.26 9.32 -7.14
CA THR A 18 2.70 9.28 -6.85
C THR A 18 3.17 7.94 -6.31
N ASP A 19 2.28 7.10 -5.80
CA ASP A 19 2.60 5.81 -5.17
C ASP A 19 3.17 4.75 -6.14
N TYR A 20 2.79 4.78 -7.40
CA TYR A 20 3.37 3.96 -8.47
C TYR A 20 4.43 4.71 -9.31
N ASN A 21 4.73 5.96 -8.94
CA ASN A 21 5.74 6.83 -9.56
C ASN A 21 6.87 7.20 -8.59
N ASP A 22 7.17 6.35 -7.61
CA ASP A 22 8.27 6.53 -6.65
C ASP A 22 8.19 7.86 -5.87
N GLY A 23 6.99 8.34 -5.54
CA GLY A 23 6.75 9.60 -4.85
C GLY A 23 6.32 9.43 -3.39
N PHE A 24 5.95 10.55 -2.78
CA PHE A 24 5.38 10.57 -1.43
C PHE A 24 3.87 10.59 -1.47
N VAL A 25 3.25 9.95 -0.47
CA VAL A 25 1.82 10.00 -0.22
C VAL A 25 1.55 10.29 1.26
N LEU A 26 0.38 10.86 1.56
CA LEU A 26 -0.04 11.18 2.92
C LEU A 26 -1.49 10.75 3.16
N PRO A 27 -1.79 9.45 3.13
CA PRO A 27 -3.11 8.95 3.44
C PRO A 27 -3.38 8.91 4.95
N CYS A 28 -4.66 8.86 5.32
CA CYS A 28 -5.10 8.52 6.67
C CYS A 28 -6.27 7.53 6.62
N ALA A 29 -6.40 6.71 7.67
CA ALA A 29 -7.54 5.83 7.82
C ALA A 29 -8.80 6.62 8.14
N ILE A 30 -9.94 6.09 7.71
CA ILE A 30 -11.27 6.61 8.03
C ILE A 30 -12.00 5.67 9.01
N ASP A 31 -13.10 6.12 9.58
CA ASP A 31 -13.93 5.40 10.53
C ASP A 31 -14.95 4.44 9.86
N ARG A 32 -14.61 3.91 8.72
CA ARG A 32 -15.36 2.90 7.98
C ARG A 32 -14.48 1.68 7.81
N PHE A 33 -15.06 0.50 8.01
CA PHE A 33 -14.30 -0.74 8.12
C PHE A 33 -14.91 -1.85 7.26
N THR A 34 -14.05 -2.74 6.81
CA THR A 34 -14.42 -4.09 6.43
C THR A 34 -14.11 -5.01 7.59
N VAL A 35 -15.08 -5.83 7.97
CA VAL A 35 -14.99 -6.83 9.05
C VAL A 35 -15.12 -8.22 8.44
N VAL A 36 -14.25 -9.13 8.84
CA VAL A 36 -14.23 -10.52 8.41
C VAL A 36 -14.28 -11.41 9.63
N GLU A 37 -15.29 -12.24 9.71
CA GLU A 37 -15.36 -13.37 10.64
C GLU A 37 -14.92 -14.63 9.92
N ALA A 38 -13.85 -15.28 10.38
CA ALA A 38 -13.32 -16.49 9.80
C ALA A 38 -13.45 -17.67 10.75
N ALA A 39 -13.92 -18.78 10.26
CA ALA A 39 -13.94 -20.07 10.97
C ALA A 39 -13.18 -21.13 10.15
N PRO A 40 -12.28 -21.93 10.77
CA PRO A 40 -11.57 -22.96 10.07
C PRO A 40 -12.52 -24.09 9.66
N ARG A 41 -12.24 -24.69 8.50
CA ARG A 41 -12.96 -25.88 7.97
C ARG A 41 -12.01 -27.08 7.97
N GLY A 42 -12.58 -28.26 8.05
CA GLY A 42 -11.80 -29.50 7.95
C GLY A 42 -11.59 -29.99 6.51
N ASP A 43 -12.20 -29.33 5.54
CA ASP A 43 -12.06 -29.62 4.11
C ASP A 43 -11.09 -28.63 3.42
N ARG A 44 -11.04 -28.68 2.09
CA ARG A 44 -10.20 -27.80 1.27
C ARG A 44 -11.00 -26.67 0.61
N THR A 45 -12.21 -26.37 1.13
CA THR A 45 -13.13 -25.37 0.55
C THR A 45 -13.08 -24.08 1.35
N VAL A 46 -12.97 -22.96 0.65
CA VAL A 46 -13.22 -21.62 1.21
C VAL A 46 -14.65 -21.23 0.83
N HIS A 47 -15.47 -21.02 1.85
CA HIS A 47 -16.82 -20.48 1.73
C HIS A 47 -16.84 -19.01 2.11
N VAL A 48 -17.37 -18.16 1.26
CA VAL A 48 -17.41 -16.71 1.48
C VAL A 48 -18.86 -16.22 1.42
N GLU A 49 -19.30 -15.50 2.44
CA GLU A 49 -20.60 -14.81 2.45
C GLU A 49 -20.37 -13.30 2.56
N SER A 50 -20.97 -12.53 1.65
CA SER A 50 -20.99 -11.07 1.70
C SER A 50 -22.18 -10.51 0.95
N LEU A 51 -22.89 -9.54 1.55
CA LEU A 51 -23.98 -8.77 0.92
C LEU A 51 -25.14 -9.63 0.36
N GLY A 52 -25.39 -10.77 0.97
CA GLY A 52 -26.41 -11.71 0.51
C GLY A 52 -25.97 -12.58 -0.68
N GLU A 53 -24.71 -12.48 -1.08
CA GLU A 53 -24.08 -13.36 -2.07
C GLU A 53 -23.16 -14.36 -1.37
N SER A 54 -22.97 -15.53 -1.99
CA SER A 54 -21.99 -16.53 -1.55
C SER A 54 -21.03 -16.91 -2.67
N ASP A 55 -19.87 -17.43 -2.28
CA ASP A 55 -18.85 -17.97 -3.17
C ASP A 55 -18.20 -19.18 -2.51
N ASP A 56 -18.01 -20.25 -3.27
CA ASP A 56 -17.31 -21.46 -2.83
C ASP A 56 -16.18 -21.79 -3.81
N PHE A 57 -14.98 -22.00 -3.28
CA PHE A 57 -13.83 -22.40 -4.10
C PHE A 57 -12.84 -23.26 -3.31
N SER A 58 -12.10 -24.11 -4.02
CA SER A 58 -11.04 -24.93 -3.43
C SER A 58 -9.75 -24.15 -3.29
N VAL A 59 -9.03 -24.32 -2.17
CA VAL A 59 -7.67 -23.77 -2.01
C VAL A 59 -6.66 -24.40 -2.96
N ASP A 60 -6.97 -25.58 -3.53
CA ASP A 60 -6.11 -26.29 -4.48
C ASP A 60 -6.25 -25.81 -5.92
N ALA A 61 -7.38 -25.14 -6.25
CA ALA A 61 -7.70 -24.67 -7.60
C ALA A 61 -8.42 -23.33 -7.54
N ILE A 62 -7.65 -22.26 -7.43
CA ILE A 62 -8.19 -20.89 -7.28
C ILE A 62 -8.17 -20.20 -8.64
N GLU A 63 -9.35 -20.06 -9.24
CA GLU A 63 -9.55 -19.39 -10.53
C GLU A 63 -10.12 -17.98 -10.35
N ARG A 64 -9.88 -17.11 -11.34
CA ARG A 64 -10.47 -15.76 -11.37
C ARG A 64 -11.92 -15.82 -11.83
N THR A 65 -12.73 -14.94 -11.23
CA THR A 65 -14.15 -14.78 -11.58
C THR A 65 -14.42 -13.50 -12.37
N GLY A 66 -13.48 -12.54 -12.35
CA GLY A 66 -13.69 -11.20 -12.90
C GLY A 66 -14.59 -10.32 -12.03
N THR A 67 -14.82 -10.68 -10.77
CA THR A 67 -15.69 -9.97 -9.83
C THR A 67 -14.94 -9.57 -8.56
N TRP A 68 -15.64 -8.92 -7.61
CA TRP A 68 -15.08 -8.56 -6.31
C TRP A 68 -14.52 -9.76 -5.53
N ARG A 69 -14.96 -10.98 -5.83
CA ARG A 69 -14.49 -12.23 -5.20
C ARG A 69 -13.01 -12.46 -5.44
N ASP A 70 -12.48 -11.93 -6.53
CA ASP A 70 -11.06 -12.10 -6.89
C ASP A 70 -10.13 -11.45 -5.88
N TYR A 71 -10.55 -10.41 -5.16
CA TYR A 71 -9.75 -9.82 -4.07
C TYR A 71 -9.58 -10.82 -2.91
N VAL A 72 -10.64 -11.55 -2.54
CA VAL A 72 -10.59 -12.60 -1.52
C VAL A 72 -9.75 -13.79 -2.03
N ARG A 73 -10.05 -14.26 -3.23
CA ARG A 73 -9.35 -15.40 -3.87
C ARG A 73 -7.86 -15.15 -4.03
N GLY A 74 -7.46 -13.93 -4.41
CA GLY A 74 -6.06 -13.52 -4.55
C GLY A 74 -5.30 -13.57 -3.23
N VAL A 75 -5.90 -13.09 -2.14
CA VAL A 75 -5.30 -13.17 -0.81
C VAL A 75 -5.17 -14.62 -0.35
N VAL A 76 -6.23 -15.44 -0.48
CA VAL A 76 -6.20 -16.87 -0.12
C VAL A 76 -5.11 -17.60 -0.91
N ARG A 77 -4.98 -17.36 -2.21
CA ARG A 77 -3.94 -17.94 -3.05
C ARG A 77 -2.53 -17.63 -2.56
N LEU A 78 -2.27 -16.38 -2.17
CA LEU A 78 -0.94 -15.95 -1.73
C LEU A 78 -0.62 -16.37 -0.28
N LEU A 79 -1.63 -16.65 0.53
CA LEU A 79 -1.46 -17.18 1.88
C LEU A 79 -1.13 -18.68 1.88
N ASP A 80 -1.42 -19.40 0.80
CA ASP A 80 -1.20 -20.85 0.67
C ASP A 80 -1.77 -21.65 1.87
N LEU A 81 -3.08 -21.52 2.06
CA LEU A 81 -3.73 -22.08 3.24
C LEU A 81 -3.68 -23.61 3.27
N PRO A 82 -3.37 -24.23 4.43
CA PRO A 82 -3.32 -25.69 4.56
C PRO A 82 -4.71 -26.36 4.56
N ALA A 83 -5.78 -25.60 4.82
CA ALA A 83 -7.16 -26.06 4.86
C ALA A 83 -8.12 -24.93 4.47
N GLY A 84 -9.39 -25.27 4.24
CA GLY A 84 -10.43 -24.32 3.94
C GLY A 84 -10.86 -23.46 5.13
N ALA A 85 -11.68 -22.45 4.84
CA ALA A 85 -12.25 -21.54 5.84
C ALA A 85 -13.66 -21.11 5.45
N SER A 86 -14.51 -20.79 6.42
CA SER A 86 -15.76 -20.07 6.20
C SER A 86 -15.55 -18.61 6.58
N LEU A 87 -15.85 -17.70 5.65
CA LEU A 87 -15.68 -16.25 5.80
C LEU A 87 -17.02 -15.56 5.70
N ARG A 88 -17.36 -14.75 6.70
CA ARG A 88 -18.46 -13.80 6.65
C ARG A 88 -17.89 -12.39 6.61
N ILE A 89 -18.28 -11.63 5.58
CA ILE A 89 -17.68 -10.32 5.29
C ILE A 89 -18.77 -9.25 5.31
N GLU A 90 -18.56 -8.25 6.16
CA GLU A 90 -19.38 -7.05 6.22
C GLU A 90 -18.50 -5.81 6.03
N SER A 91 -19.00 -4.81 5.28
CA SER A 91 -18.24 -3.59 5.03
C SER A 91 -19.12 -2.35 5.11
N THR A 92 -18.61 -1.35 5.81
CA THR A 92 -19.16 0.01 5.82
C THR A 92 -18.34 0.98 4.95
N VAL A 93 -17.26 0.50 4.30
CA VAL A 93 -16.48 1.28 3.34
C VAL A 93 -17.27 1.39 2.04
N PRO A 94 -17.61 2.60 1.57
CA PRO A 94 -18.36 2.78 0.32
C PRO A 94 -17.58 2.22 -0.88
N ARG A 95 -18.25 1.39 -1.67
CA ARG A 95 -17.63 0.83 -2.89
C ARG A 95 -17.61 1.87 -3.99
N GLY A 96 -16.53 1.89 -4.78
CA GLY A 96 -16.41 2.80 -5.93
C GLY A 96 -16.18 4.27 -5.58
N ALA A 97 -16.23 4.65 -4.30
CA ALA A 97 -16.05 6.02 -3.84
C ALA A 97 -14.58 6.46 -3.70
N GLY A 98 -13.63 5.62 -4.11
CA GLY A 98 -12.20 5.94 -4.00
C GLY A 98 -11.64 5.86 -2.57
N LEU A 99 -12.31 5.12 -1.67
CA LEU A 99 -11.94 4.99 -0.25
C LEU A 99 -11.25 3.66 0.09
N SER A 100 -10.68 2.99 -0.93
CA SER A 100 -9.91 1.74 -0.82
C SER A 100 -10.67 0.58 -0.22
N SER A 101 -11.91 0.35 -0.69
CA SER A 101 -12.68 -0.81 -0.28
C SER A 101 -12.01 -2.14 -0.65
N SER A 102 -11.26 -2.22 -1.77
CA SER A 102 -10.47 -3.39 -2.16
C SER A 102 -9.36 -3.68 -1.15
N ALA A 103 -8.49 -2.73 -0.86
CA ALA A 103 -7.41 -2.89 0.10
C ALA A 103 -7.93 -3.19 1.52
N SER A 104 -9.05 -2.56 1.93
CA SER A 104 -9.72 -2.86 3.19
C SER A 104 -10.18 -4.32 3.26
N LEU A 105 -10.75 -4.85 2.16
CA LEU A 105 -11.17 -6.24 2.05
C LEU A 105 -9.98 -7.20 2.11
N GLU A 106 -8.95 -6.97 1.29
CA GLU A 106 -7.74 -7.80 1.23
C GLU A 106 -7.03 -7.90 2.59
N VAL A 107 -6.85 -6.75 3.25
CA VAL A 107 -6.17 -6.70 4.55
C VAL A 107 -7.02 -7.35 5.64
N ALA A 108 -8.34 -7.15 5.66
CA ALA A 108 -9.23 -7.79 6.63
C ALA A 108 -9.23 -9.32 6.46
N VAL A 109 -9.29 -9.82 5.22
CA VAL A 109 -9.20 -11.26 4.92
C VAL A 109 -7.83 -11.82 5.33
N GLY A 110 -6.74 -11.13 4.98
CA GLY A 110 -5.39 -11.56 5.35
C GLY A 110 -5.19 -11.67 6.87
N ARG A 111 -5.70 -10.69 7.64
CA ARG A 111 -5.68 -10.72 9.11
C ARG A 111 -6.55 -11.83 9.71
N ALA A 112 -7.68 -12.13 9.07
CA ALA A 112 -8.58 -13.18 9.57
C ALA A 112 -8.03 -14.59 9.35
N LEU A 113 -7.25 -14.79 8.28
CA LEU A 113 -6.77 -16.09 7.84
C LEU A 113 -5.31 -16.40 8.20
N SER A 114 -4.55 -15.42 8.67
CA SER A 114 -3.12 -15.61 8.94
C SER A 114 -2.63 -14.76 10.10
N THR A 115 -1.39 -15.03 10.52
CA THR A 115 -0.64 -14.22 11.50
C THR A 115 0.24 -13.16 10.83
N VAL A 116 0.18 -13.06 9.49
CA VAL A 116 0.91 -12.03 8.74
C VAL A 116 0.26 -10.69 9.00
N ASP A 117 1.05 -9.69 9.38
CA ASP A 117 0.57 -8.31 9.60
C ASP A 117 1.65 -7.28 9.22
N GLY A 118 1.33 -6.00 9.38
CA GLY A 118 2.22 -4.89 9.09
C GLY A 118 2.59 -4.80 7.60
N GLU A 119 3.82 -4.39 7.32
CA GLU A 119 4.31 -4.20 5.95
C GLU A 119 4.21 -5.48 5.09
N ARG A 120 4.41 -6.64 5.70
CA ARG A 120 4.33 -7.92 4.99
C ARG A 120 2.92 -8.20 4.49
N LEU A 121 1.90 -7.89 5.28
CA LEU A 121 0.50 -8.02 4.87
C LEU A 121 0.14 -6.99 3.79
N ALA A 122 0.59 -5.75 3.92
CA ALA A 122 0.36 -4.72 2.91
C ALA A 122 0.95 -5.13 1.55
N LEU A 123 2.17 -5.66 1.53
CA LEU A 123 2.81 -6.17 0.31
C LEU A 123 2.10 -7.40 -0.26
N LEU A 124 1.62 -8.31 0.59
CA LEU A 124 0.85 -9.47 0.16
C LEU A 124 -0.47 -9.02 -0.49
N ALA A 125 -1.20 -8.10 0.13
CA ALA A 125 -2.46 -7.58 -0.39
C ALA A 125 -2.25 -6.87 -1.73
N GLN A 126 -1.23 -6.01 -1.88
CA GLN A 126 -0.90 -5.40 -3.16
C GLN A 126 -0.57 -6.44 -4.24
N ARG A 127 0.19 -7.48 -3.90
CA ARG A 127 0.48 -8.56 -4.84
C ARG A 127 -0.78 -9.31 -5.26
N ALA A 128 -1.72 -9.55 -4.35
CA ALA A 128 -3.00 -10.16 -4.68
C ALA A 128 -3.77 -9.31 -5.70
N GLU A 129 -3.82 -8.00 -5.49
CA GLU A 129 -4.48 -7.07 -6.42
C GLU A 129 -3.77 -7.02 -7.78
N ASN A 130 -2.44 -6.91 -7.79
CA ASN A 130 -1.68 -6.76 -9.04
C ASN A 130 -1.55 -8.07 -9.83
N GLU A 131 -1.20 -9.17 -9.16
CA GLU A 131 -0.88 -10.43 -9.83
C GLU A 131 -2.12 -11.30 -10.07
N PHE A 132 -3.08 -11.30 -9.14
CA PHE A 132 -4.27 -12.14 -9.25
C PHE A 132 -5.48 -11.38 -9.77
N VAL A 133 -5.86 -10.22 -9.22
CA VAL A 133 -6.99 -9.43 -9.74
C VAL A 133 -6.62 -8.78 -11.08
N GLY A 134 -5.37 -8.37 -11.25
CA GLY A 134 -4.84 -7.78 -12.49
C GLY A 134 -5.02 -6.26 -12.56
N VAL A 135 -5.24 -5.61 -11.43
CA VAL A 135 -5.26 -4.15 -11.30
C VAL A 135 -3.87 -3.67 -10.91
N GLN A 136 -3.23 -2.87 -11.76
CA GLN A 136 -1.89 -2.33 -11.50
C GLN A 136 -1.99 -1.13 -10.54
N SER A 137 -2.18 -1.42 -9.25
CA SER A 137 -2.25 -0.40 -8.20
C SER A 137 -0.88 -0.12 -7.59
N GLY A 138 -0.70 1.12 -7.08
CA GLY A 138 0.42 1.45 -6.20
C GLY A 138 0.27 0.82 -4.82
N ILE A 139 1.19 1.14 -3.91
CA ILE A 139 1.23 0.52 -2.57
C ILE A 139 0.49 1.33 -1.50
N MET A 140 0.11 2.57 -1.81
CA MET A 140 -0.46 3.52 -0.84
C MET A 140 -1.64 2.94 -0.06
N ASP A 141 -2.57 2.31 -0.77
CA ASP A 141 -3.83 1.84 -0.20
C ASP A 141 -3.63 0.77 0.85
N GLN A 142 -2.86 -0.25 0.51
CA GLN A 142 -2.58 -1.37 1.41
C GLN A 142 -1.73 -0.94 2.60
N PHE A 143 -0.75 -0.03 2.41
CA PHE A 143 0.04 0.52 3.52
C PHE A 143 -0.81 1.36 4.46
N ALA A 144 -1.63 2.26 3.91
CA ALA A 144 -2.52 3.10 4.71
C ALA A 144 -3.50 2.27 5.55
N VAL A 145 -4.14 1.26 4.93
CA VAL A 145 -5.11 0.39 5.59
C VAL A 145 -4.47 -0.49 6.66
N THR A 146 -3.26 -0.99 6.39
CA THR A 146 -2.58 -1.95 7.30
C THR A 146 -1.89 -1.25 8.46
N LEU A 147 -1.24 -0.12 8.21
CA LEU A 147 -0.36 0.57 9.16
C LEU A 147 -1.00 1.80 9.80
N ALA A 148 -2.28 2.05 9.56
CA ALA A 148 -2.99 3.19 10.09
C ALA A 148 -2.93 3.28 11.62
N ARG A 149 -2.83 4.50 12.10
CA ARG A 149 -2.93 4.84 13.53
C ARG A 149 -3.99 5.92 13.71
N ALA A 150 -4.87 5.73 14.69
CA ALA A 150 -5.92 6.70 15.00
C ALA A 150 -5.32 8.11 15.27
N GLY A 151 -5.94 9.15 14.73
CA GLY A 151 -5.49 10.54 14.86
C GLY A 151 -4.21 10.88 14.10
N HIS A 152 -3.76 10.03 13.17
CA HIS A 152 -2.54 10.26 12.40
C HIS A 152 -2.75 10.00 10.91
N ALA A 153 -2.08 10.78 10.08
CA ALA A 153 -1.81 10.45 8.70
C ALA A 153 -0.51 9.63 8.58
N LEU A 154 -0.37 8.85 7.52
CA LEU A 154 0.80 8.04 7.22
C LEU A 154 1.60 8.73 6.12
N LEU A 155 2.72 9.39 6.45
CA LEU A 155 3.65 9.83 5.41
C LEU A 155 4.48 8.65 4.94
N LEU A 156 4.30 8.24 3.70
CA LEU A 156 4.98 7.11 3.08
C LEU A 156 5.83 7.59 1.89
N ASP A 157 7.10 7.19 1.87
CA ASP A 157 7.96 7.27 0.69
C ASP A 157 7.83 5.97 -0.11
N CYS A 158 7.20 6.03 -1.29
CA CYS A 158 6.94 4.82 -2.09
C CYS A 158 8.19 4.26 -2.79
N ARG A 159 9.36 4.93 -2.70
CA ARG A 159 10.63 4.45 -3.27
C ARG A 159 11.25 3.31 -2.46
N ASP A 160 11.25 3.46 -1.15
CA ASP A 160 11.90 2.55 -0.20
C ASP A 160 10.97 2.03 0.88
N LEU A 161 9.71 2.49 0.87
CA LEU A 161 8.64 2.14 1.81
C LEU A 161 8.90 2.64 3.24
N ALA A 162 9.78 3.64 3.38
CA ALA A 162 9.96 4.31 4.65
C ALA A 162 8.72 5.13 5.00
N TYR A 163 8.23 4.99 6.21
CA TYR A 163 7.01 5.70 6.64
C TYR A 163 7.12 6.25 8.05
N ARG A 164 6.29 7.25 8.33
CA ARG A 164 6.10 7.80 9.67
C ARG A 164 4.66 8.25 9.87
N HIS A 165 4.18 8.17 11.10
CA HIS A 165 2.89 8.67 11.49
C HIS A 165 2.98 10.17 11.82
N ILE A 166 2.16 10.98 11.15
CA ILE A 166 2.06 12.43 11.33
C ILE A 166 0.78 12.71 12.10
N PRO A 167 0.84 13.31 13.30
CA PRO A 167 -0.36 13.67 14.04
C PRO A 167 -1.25 14.62 13.24
N ILE A 168 -2.54 14.34 13.22
CA ILE A 168 -3.54 15.28 12.70
C ILE A 168 -3.84 16.28 13.84
N PRO A 169 -3.73 17.58 13.61
CA PRO A 169 -3.96 18.57 14.66
C PRO A 169 -5.36 18.49 15.26
N ASP A 170 -5.47 18.76 16.55
CA ASP A 170 -6.75 18.85 17.24
C ASP A 170 -7.62 19.95 16.60
N GLY A 171 -8.93 19.72 16.55
CA GLY A 171 -9.89 20.67 15.96
C GLY A 171 -9.95 20.68 14.45
N VAL A 172 -9.19 19.81 13.76
CA VAL A 172 -9.28 19.61 12.30
C VAL A 172 -10.20 18.44 12.00
N ALA A 173 -11.16 18.64 11.10
CA ALA A 173 -12.01 17.60 10.55
C ALA A 173 -11.68 17.37 9.07
N ILE A 174 -11.55 16.11 8.68
CA ILE A 174 -11.41 15.70 7.28
C ILE A 174 -12.80 15.39 6.76
N VAL A 175 -13.25 16.16 5.77
CA VAL A 175 -14.55 15.98 5.12
C VAL A 175 -14.34 15.32 3.77
N VAL A 176 -14.94 14.14 3.58
CA VAL A 176 -14.94 13.40 2.31
C VAL A 176 -16.26 13.66 1.61
N CYS A 177 -16.20 14.27 0.43
CA CYS A 177 -17.37 14.52 -0.42
C CYS A 177 -17.40 13.47 -1.55
N ASP A 178 -18.39 12.59 -1.52
CA ASP A 178 -18.61 11.63 -2.61
C ASP A 178 -19.31 12.33 -3.77
N SER A 179 -18.70 12.32 -4.94
CA SER A 179 -19.26 12.88 -6.17
C SER A 179 -20.27 11.95 -6.84
N HIS A 180 -20.45 10.73 -6.34
CA HIS A 180 -21.25 9.65 -6.93
C HIS A 180 -20.85 9.29 -8.38
N VAL A 181 -19.64 9.64 -8.79
CA VAL A 181 -19.08 9.20 -10.07
C VAL A 181 -18.43 7.83 -9.86
N GLU A 182 -19.05 6.78 -10.36
CA GLU A 182 -18.51 5.43 -10.25
C GLU A 182 -17.18 5.31 -10.98
N ARG A 183 -16.15 4.88 -10.26
CA ARG A 183 -14.84 4.52 -10.83
C ARG A 183 -14.88 3.04 -11.24
N GLN A 184 -14.80 2.79 -12.53
CA GLN A 184 -14.52 1.45 -13.05
C GLN A 184 -13.01 1.21 -12.98
N LEU A 185 -12.52 0.53 -11.93
CA LEU A 185 -11.10 0.29 -11.69
C LEU A 185 -10.41 -0.47 -12.84
N ALA A 186 -11.10 -1.42 -13.46
CA ALA A 186 -10.57 -2.22 -14.57
C ALA A 186 -10.46 -1.47 -15.91
N ALA A 187 -11.20 -0.37 -16.10
CA ALA A 187 -11.20 0.43 -17.32
C ALA A 187 -10.56 1.81 -17.14
N SER A 188 -9.99 2.09 -15.97
CA SER A 188 -9.48 3.42 -15.66
C SER A 188 -8.12 3.68 -16.31
N ALA A 189 -7.83 4.97 -16.54
CA ALA A 189 -6.55 5.48 -17.01
C ALA A 189 -5.32 5.05 -16.17
N TYR A 190 -5.52 4.39 -15.01
CA TYR A 190 -4.47 3.80 -14.20
C TYR A 190 -3.60 2.82 -14.98
N THR A 191 -4.22 1.96 -15.80
CA THR A 191 -3.48 0.97 -16.60
C THR A 191 -2.67 1.60 -17.73
N SER A 192 -3.06 2.79 -18.20
CA SER A 192 -2.37 3.52 -19.27
C SER A 192 -1.29 4.49 -18.77
N CYS A 193 -1.34 4.88 -17.50
CA CYS A 193 -0.41 5.83 -16.89
C CYS A 193 0.71 5.16 -16.06
N ALA A 194 0.59 3.86 -15.75
CA ALA A 194 1.68 3.13 -15.11
C ALA A 194 2.83 2.97 -16.12
N PRO A 195 4.03 3.54 -15.89
CA PRO A 195 5.18 3.20 -16.70
C PRO A 195 5.38 1.70 -16.57
N SER A 196 5.60 1.02 -17.71
CA SER A 196 5.87 -0.42 -17.76
C SER A 196 6.80 -0.80 -16.62
N ALA A 197 6.28 -1.58 -15.68
CA ALA A 197 6.94 -1.92 -14.43
C ALA A 197 8.39 -2.33 -14.69
N ARG A 198 9.33 -1.46 -14.38
CA ARG A 198 10.74 -1.84 -14.27
C ARG A 198 10.77 -2.87 -13.15
N ARG A 199 10.97 -4.15 -13.53
CA ARG A 199 11.20 -5.22 -12.57
C ARG A 199 12.24 -4.75 -11.57
N ARG A 200 11.81 -4.44 -10.34
CA ARG A 200 12.74 -4.28 -9.23
C ARG A 200 13.46 -5.62 -9.09
N PRO A 201 14.80 -5.65 -9.02
CA PRO A 201 15.49 -6.87 -8.63
C PRO A 201 14.99 -7.24 -7.24
N GLU A 202 14.53 -8.47 -7.08
CA GLU A 202 14.13 -9.04 -5.79
C GLU A 202 15.26 -8.76 -4.78
N ARG A 203 15.00 -7.88 -3.83
CA ARG A 203 15.87 -7.78 -2.66
C ARG A 203 15.65 -9.08 -1.87
N SER A 204 16.57 -10.02 -2.04
CA SER A 204 16.65 -11.17 -1.18
C SER A 204 16.77 -10.68 0.26
N VAL A 205 15.72 -10.88 1.05
CA VAL A 205 15.77 -10.67 2.50
C VAL A 205 16.66 -11.76 3.04
N SER A 206 17.97 -11.48 3.10
CA SER A 206 18.93 -12.27 3.81
C SER A 206 18.56 -12.25 5.29
N THR A 207 18.05 -13.34 5.78
CA THR A 207 17.81 -13.60 7.21
C THR A 207 19.15 -13.76 7.90
N ARG A 208 19.86 -12.65 8.16
CA ARG A 208 20.97 -12.64 9.12
C ARG A 208 20.41 -12.14 10.45
N CYS A 209 20.11 -13.08 11.30
CA CYS A 209 19.94 -12.86 12.72
C CYS A 209 21.26 -12.34 13.28
N ALA A 210 21.40 -11.02 13.45
CA ALA A 210 22.54 -10.42 14.12
C ALA A 210 22.17 -10.26 15.60
N THR A 211 22.60 -11.20 16.42
CA THR A 211 22.69 -11.04 17.87
C THR A 211 23.64 -9.86 18.17
N ARG A 212 23.08 -8.72 18.47
CA ARG A 212 23.82 -7.54 18.95
C ARG A 212 24.07 -7.70 20.44
N ARG A 213 25.32 -7.95 20.84
CA ARG A 213 25.80 -7.76 22.21
C ARG A 213 25.91 -6.25 22.50
N PRO A 214 25.50 -5.79 23.69
CA PRO A 214 25.70 -4.39 24.10
C PRO A 214 27.11 -4.19 24.68
N ASN A 215 27.65 -3.00 24.47
CA ASN A 215 28.75 -2.38 25.21
C ASN A 215 30.10 -2.24 24.49
N ARG A 216 30.35 -1.01 24.06
CA ARG A 216 31.54 -0.22 24.45
C ARG A 216 31.51 1.16 23.77
N SER A 217 31.50 2.19 24.59
CA SER A 217 31.74 3.59 24.22
C SER A 217 33.17 3.77 23.72
N PRO A 218 33.37 4.55 22.66
CA PRO A 218 34.71 5.12 22.39
C PRO A 218 34.79 6.55 22.85
N THR A 219 35.67 6.79 23.80
CA THR A 219 36.21 8.09 24.17
C THR A 219 36.90 8.76 22.99
N CYS A 220 36.54 10.00 22.74
CA CYS A 220 37.11 10.88 21.75
C CYS A 220 38.46 11.41 22.28
N HIS A 221 39.58 11.08 21.64
CA HIS A 221 40.85 11.76 21.83
C HIS A 221 41.17 12.58 20.57
N ALA A 222 41.10 13.90 20.74
CA ALA A 222 41.62 14.85 19.77
C ALA A 222 43.15 14.88 19.81
N ARG A 223 43.80 14.76 18.67
CA ARG A 223 45.15 15.30 18.43
C ARG A 223 45.23 15.86 17.01
N GLY A 224 45.57 17.14 16.94
CA GLY A 224 45.76 17.86 15.71
C GLY A 224 47.17 17.63 15.09
N THR A 225 47.30 17.98 13.84
CA THR A 225 48.41 18.70 13.20
C THR A 225 48.05 18.91 11.71
N SER A 226 47.90 20.08 11.31
CA SER A 226 48.60 21.02 10.39
C SER A 226 48.96 20.53 8.98
N SER A 227 48.59 21.40 8.06
CA SER A 227 49.25 21.88 6.82
C SER A 227 48.91 21.15 5.49
N ALA A 228 48.41 21.83 4.55
CA ALA A 228 48.99 22.52 3.42
C ALA A 228 48.01 22.65 2.23
N ARG A 229 47.89 23.84 1.80
CA ARG A 229 47.42 24.43 0.54
C ARG A 229 47.45 23.52 -0.71
N THR A 230 46.45 23.64 -1.57
CA THR A 230 46.63 24.09 -2.95
C THR A 230 45.34 24.53 -3.61
N ASN A 231 45.45 25.58 -4.39
CA ASN A 231 44.44 26.29 -5.18
C ASN A 231 43.94 25.44 -6.37
N GLY A 232 42.69 25.63 -6.70
CA GLY A 232 42.10 25.17 -7.98
C GLY A 232 40.82 25.89 -8.31
N SER A 233 40.95 27.07 -8.91
CA SER A 233 39.87 27.85 -9.49
C SER A 233 39.26 27.11 -10.69
N CYS A 234 37.94 27.00 -10.76
CA CYS A 234 37.30 26.71 -12.02
C CYS A 234 36.12 27.68 -12.25
N ALA A 235 36.29 28.44 -13.28
CA ALA A 235 35.47 29.60 -13.70
C ALA A 235 34.11 29.20 -14.22
N ALA A 236 33.11 29.96 -13.81
CA ALA A 236 31.78 29.96 -14.35
C ALA A 236 31.77 30.53 -15.77
N ARG A 237 31.26 29.79 -16.76
CA ARG A 237 30.85 30.34 -18.05
C ARG A 237 29.33 30.48 -18.10
N ARG A 238 28.88 31.72 -17.90
CA ARG A 238 27.54 32.18 -18.31
C ARG A 238 27.49 32.22 -19.85
N ARG A 239 26.51 31.59 -20.45
CA ARG A 239 26.05 31.92 -21.81
C ARG A 239 24.62 32.40 -21.75
N SER A 240 24.48 33.70 -21.92
CA SER A 240 23.28 34.40 -22.26
C SER A 240 22.83 34.02 -23.70
N ARG A 241 21.56 33.66 -23.88
CA ARG A 241 20.92 33.77 -25.21
C ARG A 241 19.71 34.67 -25.10
N ARG A 242 19.81 35.69 -25.94
CA ARG A 242 18.87 36.80 -26.20
C ARG A 242 17.54 36.28 -26.71
N ALA A 243 16.51 36.98 -26.26
CA ALA A 243 15.18 37.00 -26.86
C ALA A 243 15.18 37.67 -28.24
N THR A 244 14.45 37.10 -29.17
CA THR A 244 13.93 37.84 -30.33
C THR A 244 12.43 37.64 -30.41
N ALA A 245 11.73 38.74 -30.44
CA ALA A 245 10.29 38.84 -30.60
C ALA A 245 9.92 39.16 -32.05
N ARG A 246 8.70 38.70 -32.41
CA ARG A 246 7.74 39.28 -33.39
C ARG A 246 7.79 38.82 -34.87
N PRO A 247 6.67 38.99 -35.62
CA PRO A 247 5.30 39.43 -35.27
C PRO A 247 4.14 38.60 -35.92
N SER A 248 2.90 39.00 -35.55
CA SER A 248 1.57 38.68 -36.02
C SER A 248 1.29 38.84 -37.50
N ALA A 249 0.34 38.07 -38.03
CA ALA A 249 -0.74 38.45 -38.99
C ALA A 249 -1.61 37.23 -39.32
N ARG A 250 -2.78 37.25 -39.18
CA ARG A 250 -4.19 37.51 -39.53
C ARG A 250 -5.08 36.40 -38.93
#